data_d5e429d2ee961a4e72aa8d098ddc1b14
#
_entry.id   d5e429d2ee961a4e72aa8d098ddc1b14
#
_cell.length_a   1.000
_cell.length_b   1.000
_cell.length_c   1.000
_cell.angle_alpha   90.00
_cell.angle_beta   90.00
_cell.angle_gamma   90.00
#
_symmetry.space_group_name_H-M   'P 1'
#
loop_
_entity.id
_entity.type
_entity.pdbx_description
1 polymer ?
#
loop_
_entity_poly.entity_id
_entity_poly.type
_entity_poly.pdbx_seq_one_letter_code
_entity_poly.pdbx_strand_id
1 'polypeptide(L)'
;MIDYATWWQTALALSGITLGYWLIIKLPLGVSGSWARVVLWKREAFITKADKPFQAKANTMVDALMAATLETFGEDAVQKELSKHNGEIAGLSTISQGKTIPKRLPWTSHLLFLLMLPVGGLIASVAMGSFNMQFDLGELHRNLFGSGFSYVLTLIFGGFLIGFGTQLSGGCTTGHGLSGVSRFIPASFAVTGSFFASAVITSLLLHFTMG
;
A
#
# COMPACT_ATOMS: atom_id res chain seq x y z
N MET A 1 -3.94 -34.65 -6.44
CA MET A 1 -4.79 -33.46 -6.21
C MET A 1 -4.07 -32.60 -5.19
N ILE A 2 -3.76 -31.37 -5.50
CA ILE A 2 -3.21 -30.43 -4.52
C ILE A 2 -4.43 -30.01 -3.68
N ASP A 3 -4.47 -30.43 -2.41
CA ASP A 3 -5.49 -29.94 -1.47
C ASP A 3 -5.19 -28.50 -1.12
N TYR A 4 -5.81 -27.59 -1.87
CA TYR A 4 -5.80 -26.18 -1.51
C TYR A 4 -6.61 -25.99 -0.22
N ALA A 5 -6.08 -25.14 0.68
CA ALA A 5 -6.84 -24.72 1.85
C ALA A 5 -8.22 -24.19 1.41
N THR A 6 -9.27 -24.54 2.13
CA THR A 6 -10.63 -24.13 1.80
C THR A 6 -10.70 -22.59 1.83
N TRP A 7 -11.51 -22.00 0.94
CA TRP A 7 -11.61 -20.55 0.75
C TRP A 7 -11.84 -19.76 2.04
N TRP A 8 -12.61 -20.31 2.98
CA TRP A 8 -12.91 -19.68 4.26
C TRP A 8 -11.71 -19.72 5.24
N GLN A 9 -10.91 -20.80 5.24
CA GLN A 9 -9.67 -20.89 6.04
C GLN A 9 -8.66 -19.83 5.57
N THR A 10 -8.50 -19.68 4.25
CA THR A 10 -7.63 -18.67 3.65
C THR A 10 -8.11 -17.26 4.00
N ALA A 11 -9.42 -17.02 3.94
CA ALA A 11 -10.01 -15.73 4.29
C ALA A 11 -9.80 -15.38 5.77
N LEU A 12 -10.01 -16.33 6.69
CA LEU A 12 -9.76 -16.14 8.12
C LEU A 12 -8.28 -15.91 8.43
N ALA A 13 -7.39 -16.69 7.83
CA ALA A 13 -5.95 -16.51 8.01
C ALA A 13 -5.48 -15.14 7.53
N LEU A 14 -5.93 -14.71 6.33
CA LEU A 14 -5.57 -13.42 5.75
C LEU A 14 -6.11 -12.25 6.60
N SER A 15 -7.35 -12.36 7.07
CA SER A 15 -7.97 -11.37 7.97
C SER A 15 -7.24 -11.31 9.32
N GLY A 16 -6.90 -12.46 9.89
CA GLY A 16 -6.14 -12.53 11.13
C GLY A 16 -4.75 -11.90 11.02
N ILE A 17 -4.04 -12.17 9.92
CA ILE A 17 -2.71 -11.56 9.66
C ILE A 17 -2.83 -10.04 9.49
N THR A 18 -3.80 -9.56 8.71
CA THR A 18 -3.97 -8.12 8.47
C THR A 18 -4.37 -7.36 9.73
N LEU A 19 -5.27 -7.93 10.53
CA LEU A 19 -5.67 -7.36 11.82
C LEU A 19 -4.53 -7.40 12.82
N GLY A 20 -3.83 -8.53 12.94
CA GLY A 20 -2.67 -8.69 13.82
C GLY A 20 -1.55 -7.70 13.47
N TYR A 21 -1.23 -7.57 12.20
CA TYR A 21 -0.26 -6.59 11.73
C TYR A 21 -0.67 -5.16 12.09
N TRP A 22 -1.93 -4.79 11.86
CA TRP A 22 -2.43 -3.47 12.20
C TRP A 22 -2.44 -3.20 13.70
N LEU A 23 -2.81 -4.18 14.53
CA LEU A 23 -2.83 -4.04 15.99
C LEU A 23 -1.42 -3.83 16.57
N ILE A 24 -0.42 -4.56 16.03
CA ILE A 24 0.97 -4.51 16.53
C ILE A 24 1.69 -3.26 16.02
N ILE A 25 1.62 -3.00 14.71
CA ILE A 25 2.44 -1.97 14.05
C ILE A 25 1.68 -0.66 13.88
N LYS A 26 0.32 -0.70 13.92
CA LYS A 26 -0.59 0.44 13.69
C LYS A 26 -0.42 1.11 12.32
N LEU A 27 0.17 0.40 11.36
CA LEU A 27 0.34 0.85 9.99
C LEU A 27 -0.44 -0.04 9.03
N PRO A 28 -0.98 0.53 7.93
CA PRO A 28 -1.65 -0.26 6.91
C PRO A 28 -0.66 -1.18 6.19
N LEU A 29 -1.07 -2.43 5.96
CA LEU A 29 -0.31 -3.37 5.18
C LEU A 29 -0.42 -2.97 3.69
N GLY A 30 0.72 -2.79 3.02
CA GLY A 30 0.76 -2.43 1.61
C GLY A 30 2.09 -2.83 0.97
N VAL A 31 2.05 -3.77 0.02
CA VAL A 31 3.25 -4.28 -0.66
C VAL A 31 3.86 -3.22 -1.58
N SER A 32 3.03 -2.52 -2.37
CA SER A 32 3.52 -1.47 -3.28
C SER A 32 4.17 -0.29 -2.55
N GLY A 33 3.58 0.12 -1.42
CA GLY A 33 4.17 1.15 -0.57
C GLY A 33 5.51 0.73 0.04
N SER A 34 5.63 -0.53 0.45
CA SER A 34 6.89 -1.09 0.96
C SER A 34 7.96 -1.15 -0.14
N TRP A 35 7.57 -1.57 -1.35
CA TRP A 35 8.46 -1.61 -2.51
C TRP A 35 8.97 -0.22 -2.90
N ALA A 36 8.09 0.77 -2.98
CA ALA A 36 8.46 2.15 -3.29
C ALA A 36 9.47 2.73 -2.28
N ARG A 37 9.31 2.44 -0.99
CA ARG A 37 10.25 2.88 0.06
C ARG A 37 11.61 2.19 -0.01
N VAL A 38 11.63 0.92 -0.43
CA VAL A 38 12.89 0.18 -0.65
C VAL A 38 13.62 0.72 -1.88
N VAL A 39 12.93 0.90 -3.00
CA VAL A 39 13.54 1.44 -4.24
C VAL A 39 14.03 2.88 -4.03
N LEU A 40 13.24 3.70 -3.33
CA LEU A 40 13.57 5.10 -3.04
C LEU A 40 14.27 5.29 -1.68
N TRP A 41 15.05 4.31 -1.22
CA TRP A 41 15.66 4.30 0.11
C TRP A 41 16.48 5.57 0.43
N LYS A 42 17.15 6.17 -0.55
CA LYS A 42 17.90 7.43 -0.36
C LYS A 42 16.96 8.59 -0.02
N ARG A 43 15.83 8.69 -0.74
CA ARG A 43 14.80 9.70 -0.48
C ARG A 43 14.12 9.47 0.87
N GLU A 44 13.82 8.23 1.21
CA GLU A 44 13.22 7.87 2.50
C GLU A 44 14.16 8.16 3.67
N ALA A 45 15.47 7.90 3.52
CA ALA A 45 16.48 8.25 4.50
C ALA A 45 16.57 9.78 4.71
N PHE A 46 16.51 10.55 3.62
CA PHE A 46 16.49 12.03 3.70
C PHE A 46 15.24 12.53 4.44
N ILE A 47 14.04 12.03 4.07
CA ILE A 47 12.78 12.41 4.72
C ILE A 47 12.78 12.02 6.20
N THR A 48 13.23 10.81 6.53
CA THR A 48 13.33 10.34 7.92
C THR A 48 14.26 11.23 8.74
N LYS A 49 15.35 11.71 8.16
CA LYS A 49 16.28 12.63 8.82
C LYS A 49 15.65 14.01 9.03
N ALA A 50 14.91 14.49 8.04
CA ALA A 50 14.18 15.77 8.12
C ALA A 50 13.01 15.72 9.12
N ASP A 51 12.35 14.57 9.28
CA ASP A 51 11.23 14.40 10.22
C ASP A 51 11.67 14.28 11.70
N LYS A 52 12.92 13.93 11.97
CA LYS A 52 13.41 13.74 13.35
C LYS A 52 13.13 14.91 14.30
N PRO A 53 13.44 16.18 13.96
CA PRO A 53 13.16 17.30 14.84
C PRO A 53 11.67 17.48 15.12
N PHE A 54 10.80 17.19 14.15
CA PHE A 54 9.35 17.30 14.29
C PHE A 54 8.73 16.14 15.10
N GLN A 55 9.36 14.96 15.11
CA GLN A 55 8.95 13.84 15.96
C GLN A 55 9.31 14.03 17.42
N ALA A 56 10.39 14.78 17.70
CA ALA A 56 10.85 15.04 19.06
C ALA A 56 9.96 16.06 19.80
N LYS A 57 9.36 17.01 19.09
CA LYS A 57 8.45 18.03 19.64
C LYS A 57 7.30 18.27 18.66
N ALA A 58 6.10 17.81 19.01
CA ALA A 58 4.90 18.03 18.19
C ALA A 58 4.63 19.53 17.92
N ASN A 59 4.95 20.39 18.89
CA ASN A 59 4.78 21.84 18.77
C ASN A 59 5.69 22.46 17.70
N THR A 60 6.88 21.90 17.45
CA THR A 60 7.82 22.44 16.44
C THR A 60 7.24 22.40 15.02
N MET A 61 6.38 21.42 14.72
CA MET A 61 5.71 21.35 13.43
C MET A 61 4.64 22.43 13.29
N VAL A 62 3.87 22.67 14.35
CA VAL A 62 2.85 23.72 14.40
C VAL A 62 3.51 25.08 14.29
N ASP A 63 4.61 25.31 15.02
CA ASP A 63 5.38 26.55 14.99
C ASP A 63 5.98 26.81 13.59
N ALA A 64 6.52 25.76 12.94
CA ALA A 64 7.08 25.86 11.59
C ALA A 64 5.98 26.14 10.54
N LEU A 65 4.80 25.48 10.66
CA LEU A 65 3.67 25.74 9.79
C LEU A 65 3.13 27.16 9.99
N MET A 66 3.04 27.62 11.23
CA MET A 66 2.59 28.98 11.54
C MET A 66 3.56 30.00 10.97
N ALA A 67 4.88 29.81 11.14
CA ALA A 67 5.89 30.69 10.56
C ALA A 67 5.80 30.74 9.03
N ALA A 68 5.68 29.59 8.36
CA ALA A 68 5.52 29.54 6.91
C ALA A 68 4.22 30.19 6.43
N THR A 69 3.13 30.07 7.21
CA THR A 69 1.85 30.70 6.90
C THR A 69 1.93 32.21 7.03
N LEU A 70 2.58 32.70 8.08
CA LEU A 70 2.83 34.14 8.29
C LEU A 70 3.71 34.73 7.18
N GLU A 71 4.74 34.01 6.76
CA GLU A 71 5.62 34.42 5.66
C GLU A 71 4.89 34.48 4.31
N THR A 72 3.97 33.53 4.06
CA THR A 72 3.28 33.42 2.76
C THR A 72 2.09 34.37 2.65
N PHE A 73 1.31 34.54 3.70
CA PHE A 73 0.04 35.31 3.67
C PHE A 73 0.08 36.65 4.40
N GLY A 74 1.13 36.92 5.17
CA GLY A 74 1.25 38.13 6.00
C GLY A 74 0.48 38.03 7.32
N GLU A 75 0.93 38.79 8.31
CA GLU A 75 0.37 38.77 9.68
C GLU A 75 -1.10 39.20 9.74
N ASP A 76 -1.49 40.24 8.99
CA ASP A 76 -2.84 40.80 8.98
C ASP A 76 -3.88 39.81 8.46
N ALA A 77 -3.57 39.07 7.39
CA ALA A 77 -4.47 38.08 6.81
C ALA A 77 -4.66 36.87 7.76
N VAL A 78 -3.57 36.41 8.35
CA VAL A 78 -3.58 35.28 9.29
C VAL A 78 -4.35 35.65 10.58
N GLN A 79 -4.12 36.83 11.15
CA GLN A 79 -4.84 37.27 12.35
C GLN A 79 -6.35 37.45 12.10
N LYS A 80 -6.71 37.97 10.93
CA LYS A 80 -8.13 38.12 10.53
C LYS A 80 -8.85 36.76 10.46
N GLU A 81 -8.24 35.75 9.88
CA GLU A 81 -8.82 34.40 9.82
C GLU A 81 -8.78 33.69 11.20
N LEU A 82 -7.71 33.85 11.96
CA LEU A 82 -7.64 33.32 13.34
C LEU A 82 -8.74 33.92 14.24
N SER A 83 -9.01 35.21 14.13
CA SER A 83 -10.08 35.87 14.91
C SER A 83 -11.49 35.38 14.54
N LYS A 84 -11.69 34.99 13.28
CA LYS A 84 -12.96 34.45 12.77
C LYS A 84 -13.23 33.01 13.23
N HIS A 85 -12.17 32.23 13.43
CA HIS A 85 -12.24 30.80 13.79
C HIS A 85 -11.77 30.48 15.22
N ASN A 86 -11.70 31.46 16.13
CA ASN A 86 -11.20 31.29 17.48
C ASN A 86 -11.83 30.13 18.29
N GLY A 87 -13.08 29.74 17.98
CA GLY A 87 -13.74 28.58 18.61
C GLY A 87 -13.26 27.22 18.08
N GLU A 88 -12.91 27.12 16.79
CA GLU A 88 -12.44 25.89 16.16
C GLU A 88 -10.96 25.62 16.43
N ILE A 89 -10.15 26.67 16.54
CA ILE A 89 -8.70 26.57 16.79
C ILE A 89 -8.42 26.07 18.21
N ALA A 90 -9.24 26.43 19.19
CA ALA A 90 -9.16 25.86 20.54
C ALA A 90 -9.38 24.33 20.52
N GLY A 91 -10.27 23.82 19.66
CA GLY A 91 -10.46 22.39 19.41
C GLY A 91 -9.26 21.72 18.71
N LEU A 92 -8.65 22.39 17.75
CA LEU A 92 -7.46 21.87 17.02
C LEU A 92 -6.21 21.79 17.92
N SER A 93 -6.00 22.76 18.79
CA SER A 93 -4.89 22.74 19.74
C SER A 93 -4.99 21.58 20.73
N THR A 94 -6.20 21.23 21.15
CA THR A 94 -6.46 20.07 22.01
C THR A 94 -6.24 18.74 21.27
N ILE A 95 -6.55 18.68 19.98
CA ILE A 95 -6.30 17.51 19.11
C ILE A 95 -4.79 17.35 18.83
N SER A 96 -4.06 18.46 18.70
CA SER A 96 -2.60 18.46 18.45
C SER A 96 -1.79 17.95 19.64
N GLN A 97 -2.25 18.18 20.87
CA GLN A 97 -1.54 17.74 22.08
C GLN A 97 -1.58 16.21 22.32
N GLY A 98 -2.50 15.48 21.68
CA GLY A 98 -2.68 14.04 21.89
C GLY A 98 -2.20 13.14 20.75
N LYS A 99 -1.93 13.67 19.57
CA LYS A 99 -1.63 12.85 18.39
C LYS A 99 -0.12 12.83 18.14
N THR A 100 0.55 11.87 18.75
CA THR A 100 1.94 11.53 18.38
C THR A 100 1.99 11.24 16.88
N ILE A 101 2.86 11.96 16.17
CA ILE A 101 3.13 11.71 14.75
C ILE A 101 3.55 10.25 14.61
N PRO A 102 2.87 9.44 13.78
CA PRO A 102 3.19 8.02 13.69
C PRO A 102 4.64 7.83 13.26
N LYS A 103 5.41 7.15 14.10
CA LYS A 103 6.83 6.88 13.85
C LYS A 103 6.97 6.14 12.53
N ARG A 104 7.66 6.73 11.57
CA ARG A 104 7.96 6.07 10.30
C ARG A 104 8.89 4.89 10.54
N LEU A 105 8.54 3.75 9.99
CA LEU A 105 9.42 2.58 9.99
C LEU A 105 10.61 2.84 9.04
N PRO A 106 11.83 2.41 9.42
CA PRO A 106 12.99 2.51 8.55
C PRO A 106 12.78 1.64 7.28
N TRP A 107 13.42 2.01 6.19
CA TRP A 107 13.33 1.29 4.92
C TRP A 107 13.74 -0.20 5.04
N THR A 108 14.63 -0.52 5.98
CA THR A 108 15.05 -1.89 6.29
C THR A 108 13.90 -2.78 6.75
N SER A 109 12.94 -2.24 7.50
CA SER A 109 11.73 -2.99 7.92
C SER A 109 10.85 -3.34 6.72
N HIS A 110 10.76 -2.45 5.73
CA HIS A 110 10.03 -2.70 4.49
C HIS A 110 10.74 -3.74 3.62
N LEU A 111 12.07 -3.71 3.57
CA LEU A 111 12.87 -4.71 2.88
C LEU A 111 12.71 -6.08 3.53
N LEU A 112 12.80 -6.16 4.86
CA LEU A 112 12.59 -7.41 5.59
C LEU A 112 11.18 -7.98 5.33
N PHE A 113 10.15 -7.12 5.35
CA PHE A 113 8.79 -7.53 5.03
C PHE A 113 8.69 -8.13 3.62
N LEU A 114 9.29 -7.50 2.61
CA LEU A 114 9.30 -8.01 1.22
C LEU A 114 10.06 -9.32 1.08
N LEU A 115 11.16 -9.51 1.81
CA LEU A 115 11.93 -10.75 1.78
C LEU A 115 11.18 -11.88 2.50
N MET A 116 10.41 -11.58 3.54
CA MET A 116 9.64 -12.61 4.26
C MET A 116 8.43 -13.13 3.46
N LEU A 117 7.94 -12.41 2.45
CA LEU A 117 6.86 -12.89 1.59
C LEU A 117 7.24 -14.17 0.80
N PRO A 118 8.33 -14.20 0.00
CA PRO A 118 8.73 -15.42 -0.68
C PRO A 118 9.20 -16.52 0.28
N VAL A 119 9.84 -16.17 1.40
CA VAL A 119 10.23 -17.14 2.42
C VAL A 119 8.99 -17.82 3.02
N GLY A 120 7.95 -17.07 3.35
CA GLY A 120 6.67 -17.62 3.84
C GLY A 120 6.00 -18.53 2.81
N GLY A 121 6.01 -18.13 1.53
CA GLY A 121 5.52 -18.96 0.43
C GLY A 121 6.31 -20.27 0.27
N LEU A 122 7.63 -20.20 0.38
CA LEU A 122 8.51 -21.38 0.34
C LEU A 122 8.21 -22.35 1.50
N ILE A 123 8.13 -21.84 2.73
CA ILE A 123 7.83 -22.64 3.91
C ILE A 123 6.46 -23.33 3.77
N ALA A 124 5.44 -22.59 3.32
CA ALA A 124 4.11 -23.13 3.11
C ALA A 124 4.11 -24.24 2.03
N SER A 125 4.79 -24.02 0.92
CA SER A 125 4.92 -24.97 -0.19
C SER A 125 5.62 -26.28 0.26
N VAL A 126 6.70 -26.16 1.03
CA VAL A 126 7.42 -27.31 1.58
C VAL A 126 6.56 -28.06 2.62
N ALA A 127 5.88 -27.32 3.51
CA ALA A 127 5.02 -27.92 4.52
C ALA A 127 3.83 -28.68 3.94
N MET A 128 3.29 -28.22 2.81
CA MET A 128 2.22 -28.90 2.07
C MET A 128 2.72 -30.03 1.16
N GLY A 129 4.04 -30.25 1.07
CA GLY A 129 4.62 -31.27 0.18
C GLY A 129 4.40 -31.00 -1.31
N SER A 130 4.02 -29.77 -1.68
CA SER A 130 3.69 -29.36 -3.04
C SER A 130 4.76 -28.45 -3.67
N PHE A 131 6.00 -28.54 -3.16
CA PHE A 131 7.08 -27.75 -3.71
C PHE A 131 7.38 -28.17 -5.15
N ASN A 132 6.99 -27.33 -6.10
CA ASN A 132 7.30 -27.48 -7.51
C ASN A 132 7.76 -26.12 -8.06
N MET A 133 8.97 -26.08 -8.58
CA MET A 133 9.48 -24.89 -9.25
C MET A 133 8.85 -24.79 -10.65
N GLN A 134 7.76 -24.06 -10.75
CA GLN A 134 7.14 -23.73 -12.02
C GLN A 134 7.59 -22.34 -12.48
N PHE A 135 8.20 -22.30 -13.67
CA PHE A 135 8.60 -21.04 -14.31
C PHE A 135 7.56 -20.52 -15.31
N ASP A 136 6.42 -21.21 -15.40
CA ASP A 136 5.32 -20.78 -16.26
C ASP A 136 4.03 -20.54 -15.45
N LEU A 137 3.15 -19.71 -15.99
CA LEU A 137 1.84 -19.38 -15.41
C LEU A 137 0.77 -20.43 -15.75
N GLY A 138 1.16 -21.57 -16.30
CA GLY A 138 0.29 -22.68 -16.66
C GLY A 138 -0.12 -22.73 -18.13
N GLU A 139 -0.84 -23.79 -18.46
CA GLU A 139 -1.22 -24.10 -19.85
C GLU A 139 -2.07 -23.01 -20.51
N LEU A 140 -2.97 -22.39 -19.76
CA LEU A 140 -3.84 -21.34 -20.30
C LEU A 140 -3.02 -20.16 -20.84
N HIS A 141 -2.05 -19.70 -20.07
CA HIS A 141 -1.19 -18.58 -20.49
C HIS A 141 -0.29 -18.95 -21.67
N ARG A 142 0.21 -20.19 -21.69
CA ARG A 142 0.99 -20.73 -22.82
C ARG A 142 0.18 -20.83 -24.10
N ASN A 143 -1.08 -21.26 -24.02
CA ASN A 143 -1.99 -21.35 -25.15
C ASN A 143 -2.38 -19.97 -25.70
N LEU A 144 -2.52 -18.96 -24.83
CA LEU A 144 -2.90 -17.60 -25.21
C LEU A 144 -1.74 -16.79 -25.81
N PHE A 145 -0.55 -16.88 -25.25
CA PHE A 145 0.58 -16.01 -25.58
C PHE A 145 1.79 -16.75 -26.18
N GLY A 146 1.64 -18.06 -26.40
CA GLY A 146 2.70 -18.90 -26.95
C GLY A 146 3.81 -19.24 -25.96
N SER A 147 4.90 -19.78 -26.48
CA SER A 147 6.09 -20.18 -25.71
C SER A 147 7.31 -19.37 -26.14
N GLY A 148 8.30 -19.26 -25.27
CA GLY A 148 9.58 -18.62 -25.59
C GLY A 148 9.60 -17.11 -25.37
N PHE A 149 10.13 -16.36 -26.32
CA PHE A 149 10.34 -14.90 -26.17
C PHE A 149 9.06 -14.11 -26.04
N SER A 150 8.02 -14.47 -26.81
CA SER A 150 6.70 -13.83 -26.74
C SER A 150 6.07 -13.93 -25.34
N TYR A 151 6.21 -15.09 -24.69
CA TYR A 151 5.76 -15.33 -23.33
C TYR A 151 6.41 -14.36 -22.32
N VAL A 152 7.75 -14.23 -22.38
CA VAL A 152 8.51 -13.34 -21.49
C VAL A 152 8.15 -11.87 -21.73
N LEU A 153 8.01 -11.49 -22.99
CA LEU A 153 7.61 -10.12 -23.37
C LEU A 153 6.23 -9.75 -22.80
N THR A 154 5.26 -10.66 -22.88
CA THR A 154 3.91 -10.45 -22.33
C THR A 154 3.94 -10.28 -20.81
N LEU A 155 4.77 -11.09 -20.11
CA LEU A 155 4.92 -10.95 -18.66
C LEU A 155 5.55 -9.62 -18.26
N ILE A 156 6.59 -9.18 -18.98
CA ILE A 156 7.25 -7.90 -18.72
C ILE A 156 6.28 -6.75 -18.96
N PHE A 157 5.56 -6.77 -20.09
CA PHE A 157 4.61 -5.72 -20.43
C PHE A 157 3.42 -5.69 -19.46
N GLY A 158 2.86 -6.86 -19.14
CA GLY A 158 1.78 -6.97 -18.13
C GLY A 158 2.23 -6.48 -16.76
N GLY A 159 3.43 -6.86 -16.31
CA GLY A 159 4.01 -6.38 -15.06
C GLY A 159 4.22 -4.86 -15.06
N PHE A 160 4.66 -4.29 -16.18
CA PHE A 160 4.80 -2.84 -16.33
C PHE A 160 3.45 -2.12 -16.24
N LEU A 161 2.41 -2.61 -16.92
CA LEU A 161 1.06 -2.04 -16.85
C LEU A 161 0.47 -2.10 -15.44
N ILE A 162 0.64 -3.22 -14.74
CA ILE A 162 0.20 -3.37 -13.34
C ILE A 162 0.95 -2.38 -12.44
N GLY A 163 2.28 -2.31 -12.58
CA GLY A 163 3.11 -1.38 -11.82
C GLY A 163 2.70 0.08 -12.04
N PHE A 164 2.49 0.47 -13.29
CA PHE A 164 2.03 1.81 -13.66
C PHE A 164 0.63 2.12 -13.08
N GLY A 165 -0.32 1.20 -13.25
CA GLY A 165 -1.68 1.33 -12.71
C GLY A 165 -1.71 1.46 -11.18
N THR A 166 -0.89 0.69 -10.46
CA THR A 166 -0.79 0.76 -9.00
C THR A 166 -0.18 2.09 -8.52
N GLN A 167 0.72 2.68 -9.28
CA GLN A 167 1.27 4.01 -8.96
C GLN A 167 0.25 5.12 -9.21
N LEU A 168 -0.51 5.06 -10.30
CA LEU A 168 -1.58 6.02 -10.58
C LEU A 168 -2.70 5.98 -9.54
N SER A 169 -3.09 4.79 -9.10
CA SER A 169 -4.15 4.62 -8.07
C SER A 169 -3.68 4.94 -6.65
N GLY A 170 -2.38 5.19 -6.44
CA GLY A 170 -1.80 5.43 -5.12
C GLY A 170 -1.66 4.18 -4.24
N GLY A 171 -1.85 2.98 -4.81
CA GLY A 171 -1.70 1.72 -4.08
C GLY A 171 -2.09 0.50 -4.90
N CYS A 172 -1.71 -0.67 -4.42
CA CYS A 172 -2.07 -1.96 -5.02
C CYS A 172 -3.31 -2.58 -4.35
N THR A 173 -3.73 -3.74 -4.85
CA THR A 173 -4.88 -4.48 -4.30
C THR A 173 -4.75 -4.80 -2.81
N THR A 174 -3.54 -5.04 -2.29
CA THR A 174 -3.33 -5.24 -0.85
C THR A 174 -3.50 -3.94 -0.06
N GLY A 175 -3.07 -2.80 -0.59
CA GLY A 175 -3.23 -1.49 0.03
C GLY A 175 -4.68 -1.03 0.06
N HIS A 176 -5.37 -1.09 -1.06
CA HIS A 176 -6.77 -0.68 -1.17
C HIS A 176 -7.74 -1.77 -0.73
N GLY A 177 -7.61 -3.00 -1.22
CA GLY A 177 -8.54 -4.09 -0.94
C GLY A 177 -8.46 -4.57 0.51
N LEU A 178 -7.28 -5.02 0.98
CA LEU A 178 -7.16 -5.56 2.33
C LEU A 178 -7.14 -4.48 3.40
N SER A 179 -6.40 -3.40 3.18
CA SER A 179 -6.17 -2.39 4.22
C SER A 179 -7.11 -1.20 4.13
N GLY A 180 -7.46 -0.75 2.92
CA GLY A 180 -8.30 0.41 2.70
C GLY A 180 -9.79 0.11 2.86
N VAL A 181 -10.28 -1.00 2.28
CA VAL A 181 -11.68 -1.43 2.38
C VAL A 181 -12.02 -1.81 3.82
N SER A 182 -11.13 -2.53 4.53
CA SER A 182 -11.33 -2.88 5.95
C SER A 182 -11.44 -1.65 6.87
N ARG A 183 -10.90 -0.51 6.45
CA ARG A 183 -10.97 0.77 7.16
C ARG A 183 -12.10 1.68 6.66
N PHE A 184 -12.98 1.18 5.80
CA PHE A 184 -14.10 1.92 5.22
C PHE A 184 -13.70 3.22 4.51
N ILE A 185 -12.53 3.23 3.84
CA ILE A 185 -12.08 4.40 3.06
C ILE A 185 -12.82 4.42 1.72
N PRO A 186 -13.67 5.42 1.41
CA PRO A 186 -14.50 5.42 0.19
C PRO A 186 -13.68 5.31 -1.10
N ALA A 187 -12.56 6.02 -1.19
CA ALA A 187 -11.66 5.92 -2.34
C ALA A 187 -11.14 4.49 -2.57
N SER A 188 -10.92 3.71 -1.50
CA SER A 188 -10.45 2.34 -1.61
C SER A 188 -11.50 1.40 -2.16
N PHE A 189 -12.78 1.64 -1.87
CA PHE A 189 -13.88 0.89 -2.50
C PHE A 189 -13.94 1.13 -4.00
N ALA A 190 -13.83 2.39 -4.44
CA ALA A 190 -13.83 2.74 -5.87
C ALA A 190 -12.65 2.09 -6.61
N VAL A 191 -11.45 2.18 -6.05
CA VAL A 191 -10.23 1.60 -6.64
C VAL A 191 -10.30 0.08 -6.67
N THR A 192 -10.73 -0.56 -5.58
CA THR A 192 -10.89 -2.02 -5.52
C THR A 192 -11.95 -2.49 -6.50
N GLY A 193 -13.08 -1.80 -6.58
CA GLY A 193 -14.13 -2.08 -7.55
C GLY A 193 -13.65 -1.99 -9.00
N SER A 194 -12.82 -0.98 -9.32
CA SER A 194 -12.24 -0.84 -10.66
C SER A 194 -11.27 -1.97 -11.01
N PHE A 195 -10.47 -2.45 -10.04
CA PHE A 195 -9.60 -3.61 -10.25
C PHE A 195 -10.40 -4.88 -10.57
N PHE A 196 -11.44 -5.16 -9.79
CA PHE A 196 -12.30 -6.31 -10.05
C PHE A 196 -13.06 -6.19 -11.37
N ALA A 197 -13.65 -5.03 -11.66
CA ALA A 197 -14.36 -4.78 -12.90
C ALA A 197 -13.45 -4.98 -14.12
N SER A 198 -12.24 -4.43 -14.11
CA SER A 198 -11.29 -4.60 -15.21
C SER A 198 -10.86 -6.06 -15.39
N ALA A 199 -10.63 -6.79 -14.29
CA ALA A 199 -10.29 -8.21 -14.34
C ALA A 199 -11.43 -9.06 -14.97
N VAL A 200 -12.68 -8.82 -14.56
CA VAL A 200 -13.86 -9.50 -15.10
C VAL A 200 -14.06 -9.17 -16.58
N ILE A 201 -13.98 -7.89 -16.96
CA ILE A 201 -14.13 -7.46 -18.36
C ILE A 201 -13.03 -8.11 -19.22
N THR A 202 -11.78 -8.08 -18.79
CA THR A 202 -10.67 -8.69 -19.53
C THR A 202 -10.87 -10.20 -19.67
N SER A 203 -11.28 -10.89 -18.61
CA SER A 203 -11.56 -12.33 -18.64
C SER A 203 -12.69 -12.68 -19.62
N LEU A 204 -13.77 -11.89 -19.61
CA LEU A 204 -14.89 -12.08 -20.54
C LEU A 204 -14.47 -11.84 -22.00
N LEU A 205 -13.71 -10.75 -22.26
CA LEU A 205 -13.19 -10.47 -23.59
C LEU A 205 -12.31 -11.60 -24.12
N LEU A 206 -11.40 -12.12 -23.29
CA LEU A 206 -10.56 -13.27 -23.67
C LEU A 206 -11.41 -14.52 -23.94
N HIS A 207 -12.42 -14.77 -23.13
CA HIS A 207 -13.33 -15.92 -23.36
C HIS A 207 -14.09 -15.80 -24.68
N PHE A 208 -14.62 -14.61 -25.03
CA PHE A 208 -15.33 -14.39 -26.28
C PHE A 208 -14.44 -14.37 -27.52
N THR A 209 -13.18 -14.02 -27.40
CA THR A 209 -12.25 -13.96 -28.55
C THR A 209 -11.55 -15.28 -28.81
N MET A 210 -11.50 -16.19 -27.84
CA MET A 210 -10.74 -17.46 -27.94
C MET A 210 -11.59 -18.72 -27.74
N GLY A 211 -12.86 -18.60 -27.35
CA GLY A 211 -13.86 -19.69 -27.30
C GLY A 211 -14.70 -19.67 -28.51
#